data_296de1eab75abcfd1a10967a7eaba9ae
#
_entry.id   296de1eab75abcfd1a10967a7eaba9ae
#
_cell.length_a   1.000
_cell.length_b   1.000
_cell.length_c   1.000
_cell.angle_alpha   90.00
_cell.angle_beta   90.00
_cell.angle_gamma   90.00
#
_symmetry.space_group_name_H-M   'P 1'
#
loop_
_entity.id
_entity.type
_entity.pdbx_description
1 polymer ?
#
loop_
_entity_poly.entity_id
_entity_poly.type
_entity_poly.pdbx_seq_one_letter_code
_entity_poly.pdbx_strand_id
1 'polypeptide(L)'
;DDVNLKDKQDSTLLHASRLAAKIDILPFLEGKVSIANIQLFGTQAKLYQSSPEAKPNFQFILDTFSSNDTTSSPLNLHIGSILLRRVDVSWDRQWIPQKTDGTMDINHLHLNDIALTAHLRTLQEDSLNIALKRLSINESNGFTLKNMTFDLNVGKNSGELNNFKILLPNSSLDIPSIHSKWDNPSSNSNWKTWIQNVAMNGNMQMELLPSDLKSIYPNFRIADRPIMLTTHFMVID
;
A
#
# COMPACT_ATOMS: atom_id res chain seq x y z
N ASP A 1 -0.20 10.56 23.35
CA ASP A 1 -0.78 9.31 23.83
C ASP A 1 -2.29 9.48 23.90
N ASP A 2 -3.04 8.48 23.52
CA ASP A 2 -4.50 8.44 23.44
C ASP A 2 -5.09 9.54 22.51
N VAL A 3 -4.93 9.34 21.22
CA VAL A 3 -5.36 10.29 20.19
C VAL A 3 -6.71 9.85 19.63
N ASN A 4 -7.68 10.74 19.63
CA ASN A 4 -8.98 10.52 19.01
C ASN A 4 -9.23 11.60 17.95
N LEU A 5 -9.33 11.17 16.69
CA LEU A 5 -9.68 12.01 15.57
C LEU A 5 -11.11 11.71 15.14
N LYS A 6 -11.92 12.74 15.04
CA LYS A 6 -13.30 12.64 14.57
C LYS A 6 -13.43 13.09 13.12
N ASP A 7 -14.42 12.55 12.43
CA ASP A 7 -14.81 13.02 11.11
C ASP A 7 -15.71 14.28 11.20
N LYS A 8 -16.15 14.79 10.05
CA LYS A 8 -17.01 15.98 9.98
C LYS A 8 -18.42 15.76 10.54
N GLN A 9 -18.81 14.52 10.80
CA GLN A 9 -20.08 14.12 11.43
C GLN A 9 -19.93 13.84 12.94
N ASP A 10 -18.78 14.23 13.54
CA ASP A 10 -18.45 14.01 14.95
C ASP A 10 -18.30 12.52 15.35
N SER A 11 -18.20 11.62 14.37
CA SER A 11 -17.93 10.20 14.59
C SER A 11 -16.45 9.93 14.69
N THR A 12 -16.05 8.95 15.50
CA THR A 12 -14.64 8.58 15.62
C THR A 12 -14.13 8.00 14.30
N LEU A 13 -13.25 8.74 13.63
CA LEU A 13 -12.54 8.31 12.43
C LEU A 13 -11.33 7.44 12.78
N LEU A 14 -10.57 7.86 13.79
CA LEU A 14 -9.36 7.17 14.23
C LEU A 14 -9.19 7.33 15.72
N HIS A 15 -8.92 6.21 16.38
CA HIS A 15 -8.48 6.16 17.76
C HIS A 15 -7.12 5.45 17.82
N ALA A 16 -6.11 6.06 18.43
CA ALA A 16 -4.77 5.49 18.54
C ALA A 16 -4.27 5.58 19.97
N SER A 17 -3.81 4.45 20.52
CA SER A 17 -3.16 4.44 21.84
C SER A 17 -1.91 5.34 21.86
N ARG A 18 -1.22 5.41 20.71
CA ARG A 18 -0.07 6.30 20.53
C ARG A 18 0.07 6.72 19.08
N LEU A 19 0.16 8.02 18.86
CA LEU A 19 0.63 8.66 17.64
C LEU A 19 1.92 9.42 17.95
N ALA A 20 2.99 9.16 17.21
CA ALA A 20 4.21 9.94 17.27
C ALA A 20 4.62 10.36 15.85
N ALA A 21 4.98 11.62 15.70
CA ALA A 21 5.53 12.17 14.48
C ALA A 21 6.79 12.97 14.80
N LYS A 22 7.85 12.76 14.04
CA LYS A 22 9.05 13.57 14.09
C LYS A 22 9.05 14.50 12.87
N ILE A 23 8.94 15.79 13.13
CA ILE A 23 8.92 16.84 12.10
C ILE A 23 10.31 17.48 12.03
N ASP A 24 10.83 17.65 10.81
CA ASP A 24 12.08 18.37 10.57
C ASP A 24 11.79 19.88 10.52
N ILE A 25 12.41 20.63 11.41
CA ILE A 25 12.14 22.07 11.60
C ILE A 25 12.74 22.91 10.47
N LEU A 26 13.90 22.54 9.93
CA LEU A 26 14.57 23.34 8.90
C LEU A 26 13.75 23.49 7.61
N PRO A 27 13.19 22.41 7.03
CA PRO A 27 12.29 22.54 5.89
C PRO A 27 11.03 23.35 6.19
N PHE A 28 10.53 23.30 7.43
CA PHE A 28 9.37 24.06 7.85
C PHE A 28 9.58 25.58 7.76
N LEU A 29 10.79 26.05 8.04
CA LEU A 29 11.16 27.47 7.89
C LEU A 29 11.18 27.92 6.41
N GLU A 30 11.29 26.97 5.49
CA GLU A 30 11.21 27.19 4.03
C GLU A 30 9.80 26.96 3.45
N GLY A 31 8.78 26.81 4.31
CA GLY A 31 7.40 26.52 3.87
C GLY A 31 7.17 25.08 3.42
N LYS A 32 8.09 24.16 3.71
CA LYS A 32 7.98 22.73 3.40
C LYS A 32 7.67 21.93 4.65
N VAL A 33 6.75 20.98 4.59
CA VAL A 33 6.50 20.04 5.70
C VAL A 33 7.26 18.76 5.46
N SER A 34 8.32 18.52 6.24
CA SER A 34 9.07 17.27 6.25
C SER A 34 8.78 16.51 7.52
N ILE A 35 8.23 15.31 7.38
CA ILE A 35 7.98 14.39 8.48
C ILE A 35 9.01 13.26 8.38
N ALA A 36 10.01 13.29 9.24
CA ALA A 36 11.05 12.28 9.26
C ALA A 36 10.50 10.89 9.58
N ASN A 37 9.51 10.83 10.48
CA ASN A 37 8.96 9.56 10.94
C ASN A 37 7.52 9.73 11.41
N ILE A 38 6.65 8.75 11.05
CA ILE A 38 5.29 8.59 11.58
C ILE A 38 5.19 7.23 12.24
N GLN A 39 4.67 7.20 13.47
CA GLN A 39 4.44 5.96 14.21
C GLN A 39 3.01 5.91 14.74
N LEU A 40 2.31 4.82 14.48
CA LEU A 40 0.98 4.52 15.01
C LEU A 40 1.00 3.18 15.73
N PHE A 41 0.47 3.15 16.94
CA PHE A 41 0.39 1.96 17.78
C PHE A 41 -1.01 1.79 18.37
N GLY A 42 -1.54 0.56 18.31
CA GLY A 42 -2.84 0.23 18.87
C GLY A 42 -3.93 1.16 18.32
N THR A 43 -4.02 1.22 16.99
CA THR A 43 -4.88 2.18 16.28
C THR A 43 -6.09 1.46 15.71
N GLN A 44 -7.26 2.06 15.85
CA GLN A 44 -8.49 1.65 15.18
C GLN A 44 -8.93 2.78 14.27
N ALA A 45 -9.07 2.52 12.97
CA ALA A 45 -9.57 3.47 11.99
C ALA A 45 -10.88 2.96 11.37
N LYS A 46 -11.90 3.81 11.36
CA LYS A 46 -13.23 3.53 10.79
C LYS A 46 -13.45 4.42 9.58
N LEU A 47 -13.22 3.86 8.42
CA LEU A 47 -13.36 4.55 7.14
C LEU A 47 -14.68 4.12 6.51
N TYR A 48 -15.45 5.07 6.02
CA TYR A 48 -16.69 4.76 5.33
C TYR A 48 -17.04 5.81 4.27
N GLN A 49 -17.93 5.40 3.39
CA GLN A 49 -18.60 6.26 2.42
C GLN A 49 -20.11 5.94 2.51
N SER A 50 -20.94 6.95 2.71
CA SER A 50 -22.38 6.76 2.99
C SER A 50 -23.25 6.57 1.74
N SER A 51 -22.84 7.12 0.59
CA SER A 51 -23.53 6.95 -0.70
C SER A 51 -22.52 7.08 -1.85
N PRO A 52 -22.89 6.70 -3.10
CA PRO A 52 -22.01 6.86 -4.26
C PRO A 52 -21.56 8.30 -4.50
N GLU A 53 -22.41 9.27 -4.19
CA GLU A 53 -22.16 10.70 -4.38
C GLU A 53 -21.43 11.34 -3.21
N ALA A 54 -21.49 10.72 -2.03
CA ALA A 54 -20.83 11.22 -0.83
C ALA A 54 -19.31 11.03 -0.91
N LYS A 55 -18.57 12.01 -0.40
CA LYS A 55 -17.12 11.82 -0.20
C LYS A 55 -16.88 10.87 0.98
N PRO A 56 -15.79 10.08 0.96
CA PRO A 56 -15.36 9.30 2.12
C PRO A 56 -15.19 10.19 3.37
N ASN A 57 -15.48 9.62 4.55
CA ASN A 57 -15.42 10.35 5.81
C ASN A 57 -14.01 10.91 6.16
N PHE A 58 -12.96 10.41 5.53
CA PHE A 58 -11.58 10.89 5.67
C PHE A 58 -11.14 11.89 4.59
N GLN A 59 -12.00 12.22 3.61
CA GLN A 59 -11.61 13.06 2.47
C GLN A 59 -11.07 14.42 2.90
N PHE A 60 -11.57 14.98 4.01
CA PHE A 60 -11.11 16.28 4.51
C PHE A 60 -9.61 16.26 4.89
N ILE A 61 -9.06 15.11 5.28
CA ILE A 61 -7.63 14.96 5.53
C ILE A 61 -6.86 15.10 4.20
N LEU A 62 -7.32 14.41 3.15
CA LEU A 62 -6.70 14.49 1.82
C LEU A 62 -6.83 15.89 1.24
N ASP A 63 -7.99 16.54 1.40
CA ASP A 63 -8.24 17.91 0.93
C ASP A 63 -7.27 18.91 1.60
N THR A 64 -6.87 18.69 2.86
CA THR A 64 -5.91 19.53 3.57
C THR A 64 -4.51 19.48 2.95
N PHE A 65 -4.12 18.33 2.38
CA PHE A 65 -2.82 18.17 1.72
C PHE A 65 -2.84 18.49 0.22
N SER A 66 -4.02 18.61 -0.37
CA SER A 66 -4.20 18.86 -1.81
C SER A 66 -4.73 20.26 -2.13
N SER A 67 -4.67 21.21 -1.18
CA SER A 67 -5.17 22.56 -1.40
C SER A 67 -4.46 23.25 -2.57
N ASN A 68 -5.21 23.44 -3.66
CA ASN A 68 -4.81 24.18 -4.87
C ASN A 68 -4.87 25.72 -4.65
N ASP A 69 -4.51 26.20 -3.46
CA ASP A 69 -4.38 27.64 -3.26
C ASP A 69 -3.14 28.11 -4.00
N THR A 70 -3.36 28.75 -5.15
CA THR A 70 -2.32 29.28 -6.05
C THR A 70 -1.48 30.40 -5.40
N THR A 71 -1.76 30.76 -4.17
CA THR A 71 -1.02 31.76 -3.38
C THR A 71 -0.12 31.15 -2.30
N SER A 72 -0.29 29.87 -1.98
CA SER A 72 0.61 29.13 -1.08
C SER A 72 1.30 28.02 -1.88
N SER A 73 2.62 27.94 -1.78
CA SER A 73 3.39 26.81 -2.34
C SER A 73 2.74 25.49 -1.91
N PRO A 74 2.53 24.52 -2.83
CA PRO A 74 1.95 23.23 -2.47
C PRO A 74 2.75 22.67 -1.30
N LEU A 75 2.05 22.21 -0.25
CA LEU A 75 2.66 21.57 0.91
C LEU A 75 3.48 20.39 0.40
N ASN A 76 4.78 20.56 0.33
CA ASN A 76 5.69 19.53 -0.16
C ASN A 76 5.90 18.54 1.00
N LEU A 77 4.93 17.61 1.15
CA LEU A 77 4.93 16.63 2.23
C LEU A 77 5.95 15.55 1.93
N HIS A 78 7.02 15.53 2.68
CA HIS A 78 8.01 14.44 2.64
C HIS A 78 7.84 13.56 3.89
N ILE A 79 7.64 12.25 3.70
CA ILE A 79 7.56 11.26 4.79
C ILE A 79 8.73 10.30 4.66
N GLY A 80 9.68 10.35 5.62
CA GLY A 80 10.89 9.52 5.59
C GLY A 80 10.63 8.06 5.98
N SER A 81 9.82 7.82 7.01
CA SER A 81 9.47 6.46 7.44
C SER A 81 8.11 6.36 8.10
N ILE A 82 7.50 5.19 7.96
CA ILE A 82 6.20 4.86 8.56
C ILE A 82 6.35 3.57 9.35
N LEU A 83 5.90 3.58 10.60
CA LEU A 83 5.81 2.42 11.47
C LEU A 83 4.38 2.28 12.00
N LEU A 84 3.72 1.20 11.62
CA LEU A 84 2.41 0.82 12.13
C LEU A 84 2.55 -0.48 12.93
N ARG A 85 1.89 -0.57 14.09
CA ARG A 85 1.81 -1.80 14.89
C ARG A 85 0.47 -1.92 15.57
N ARG A 86 -0.17 -3.08 15.40
CA ARG A 86 -1.51 -3.37 15.93
C ARG A 86 -2.51 -2.31 15.47
N VAL A 87 -2.61 -2.16 14.16
CA VAL A 87 -3.53 -1.21 13.52
C VAL A 87 -4.66 -1.99 12.90
N ASP A 88 -5.89 -1.65 13.26
CA ASP A 88 -7.11 -2.19 12.70
C ASP A 88 -7.77 -1.13 11.83
N VAL A 89 -8.18 -1.50 10.62
CA VAL A 89 -8.82 -0.59 9.67
C VAL A 89 -10.09 -1.26 9.16
N SER A 90 -11.22 -0.57 9.27
CA SER A 90 -12.44 -0.93 8.57
C SER A 90 -12.71 0.05 7.44
N TRP A 91 -13.18 -0.48 6.31
CA TRP A 91 -13.70 0.27 5.19
C TRP A 91 -15.10 -0.20 4.85
N ASP A 92 -16.07 0.70 4.77
CA ASP A 92 -17.46 0.38 4.58
C ASP A 92 -18.14 1.28 3.55
N ARG A 93 -18.65 0.70 2.45
CA ARG A 93 -19.56 1.33 1.51
C ARG A 93 -20.99 1.04 1.91
N GLN A 94 -21.57 1.89 2.73
CA GLN A 94 -22.82 1.66 3.44
C GLN A 94 -24.06 1.40 2.55
N TRP A 95 -24.01 1.77 1.25
CA TRP A 95 -25.10 1.52 0.29
C TRP A 95 -24.97 0.17 -0.44
N ILE A 96 -23.90 -0.55 -0.28
CA ILE A 96 -23.68 -1.86 -0.90
C ILE A 96 -23.99 -2.94 0.13
N PRO A 97 -24.82 -3.92 -0.17
CA PRO A 97 -25.03 -5.06 0.73
C PRO A 97 -23.75 -5.85 0.95
N GLN A 98 -23.48 -6.21 2.20
CA GLN A 98 -22.33 -7.05 2.54
C GLN A 98 -22.49 -8.47 1.97
N LYS A 99 -21.38 -9.05 1.48
CA LYS A 99 -21.33 -10.43 1.06
C LYS A 99 -21.52 -11.38 2.25
N THR A 100 -22.26 -12.46 2.00
CA THR A 100 -22.53 -13.50 3.01
C THR A 100 -21.88 -14.85 2.70
N ASP A 101 -21.09 -14.92 1.62
CA ASP A 101 -20.45 -16.14 1.14
C ASP A 101 -19.12 -16.48 1.83
N GLY A 102 -18.70 -15.67 2.80
CA GLY A 102 -17.45 -15.84 3.54
C GLY A 102 -16.20 -15.46 2.72
N THR A 103 -16.37 -14.80 1.58
CA THR A 103 -15.23 -14.29 0.80
C THR A 103 -14.90 -12.86 1.17
N MET A 104 -13.69 -12.43 0.84
CA MET A 104 -13.25 -11.04 1.02
C MET A 104 -14.20 -10.09 0.30
N ASP A 105 -14.70 -9.11 1.04
CA ASP A 105 -15.56 -8.06 0.50
C ASP A 105 -14.82 -6.73 0.49
N ILE A 106 -14.39 -6.29 -0.70
CA ILE A 106 -13.68 -5.01 -0.87
C ILE A 106 -14.54 -3.78 -0.55
N ASN A 107 -15.86 -3.94 -0.46
CA ASN A 107 -16.79 -2.87 -0.09
C ASN A 107 -17.02 -2.81 1.42
N HIS A 108 -16.77 -3.92 2.11
CA HIS A 108 -16.87 -4.09 3.57
C HIS A 108 -15.61 -4.77 4.10
N LEU A 109 -14.49 -4.07 4.02
CA LEU A 109 -13.16 -4.61 4.32
C LEU A 109 -12.81 -4.40 5.80
N HIS A 110 -12.39 -5.44 6.48
CA HIS A 110 -11.89 -5.38 7.85
C HIS A 110 -10.48 -5.96 7.92
N LEU A 111 -9.50 -5.09 8.05
CA LEU A 111 -8.08 -5.44 8.18
C LEU A 111 -7.67 -5.32 9.65
N ASN A 112 -7.16 -6.40 10.21
CA ASN A 112 -6.79 -6.49 11.62
C ASN A 112 -5.28 -6.73 11.76
N ASP A 113 -4.74 -6.28 12.88
CA ASP A 113 -3.35 -6.46 13.28
C ASP A 113 -2.35 -6.08 12.17
N ILE A 114 -2.63 -4.97 11.49
CA ILE A 114 -1.72 -4.46 10.47
C ILE A 114 -0.41 -4.05 11.15
N ALA A 115 0.70 -4.61 10.65
CA ALA A 115 2.03 -4.13 10.98
C ALA A 115 2.74 -3.71 9.70
N LEU A 116 3.24 -2.48 9.67
CA LEU A 116 3.96 -1.90 8.53
C LEU A 116 5.26 -1.26 9.01
N THR A 117 6.34 -1.51 8.29
CA THR A 117 7.58 -0.74 8.39
C THR A 117 8.04 -0.41 6.98
N ALA A 118 7.98 0.86 6.62
CA ALA A 118 8.39 1.35 5.32
C ALA A 118 9.29 2.58 5.45
N HIS A 119 10.24 2.71 4.54
CA HIS A 119 11.11 3.87 4.40
C HIS A 119 10.93 4.46 3.00
N LEU A 120 10.62 5.73 2.95
CA LEU A 120 10.55 6.51 1.71
C LEU A 120 11.82 7.39 1.67
N ARG A 121 12.81 6.97 0.88
CA ARG A 121 14.11 7.64 0.82
C ARG A 121 14.14 8.79 -0.16
N THR A 122 13.44 8.62 -1.28
CA THR A 122 13.34 9.63 -2.33
C THR A 122 11.94 9.60 -2.91
N LEU A 123 11.34 10.77 -3.05
CA LEU A 123 10.11 11.00 -3.79
C LEU A 123 10.31 12.31 -4.56
N GLN A 124 10.64 12.21 -5.83
CA GLN A 124 10.79 13.33 -6.77
C GLN A 124 10.00 13.01 -8.04
N GLU A 125 9.79 14.00 -8.89
CA GLU A 125 9.03 13.80 -10.13
C GLU A 125 9.58 12.65 -10.99
N ASP A 126 10.91 12.48 -11.02
CA ASP A 126 11.60 11.50 -11.86
C ASP A 126 12.23 10.33 -11.08
N SER A 127 12.05 10.27 -9.77
CA SER A 127 12.67 9.21 -8.98
C SER A 127 11.91 8.85 -7.73
N LEU A 128 11.83 7.54 -7.46
CA LEU A 128 11.17 6.96 -6.31
C LEU A 128 12.08 5.89 -5.68
N ASN A 129 12.33 5.99 -4.38
CA ASN A 129 13.03 4.96 -3.63
C ASN A 129 12.22 4.60 -2.38
N ILE A 130 11.69 3.39 -2.37
CA ILE A 130 10.89 2.84 -1.26
C ILE A 130 11.50 1.54 -0.79
N ALA A 131 11.65 1.39 0.52
CA ALA A 131 11.97 0.13 1.15
C ALA A 131 10.82 -0.31 2.07
N LEU A 132 10.09 -1.34 1.67
CA LEU A 132 9.12 -2.03 2.53
C LEU A 132 9.84 -3.12 3.30
N LYS A 133 10.04 -2.93 4.59
CA LYS A 133 10.75 -3.90 5.45
C LYS A 133 9.81 -4.89 6.10
N ARG A 134 8.54 -4.54 6.22
CA ARG A 134 7.48 -5.42 6.73
C ARG A 134 6.12 -4.89 6.32
N LEU A 135 5.26 -5.78 5.87
CA LEU A 135 3.81 -5.60 5.84
C LEU A 135 3.17 -6.93 6.22
N SER A 136 2.37 -6.94 7.27
CA SER A 136 1.52 -8.07 7.64
C SER A 136 0.09 -7.59 7.88
N ILE A 137 -0.90 -8.41 7.49
CA ILE A 137 -2.33 -8.07 7.54
C ILE A 137 -3.11 -9.35 7.76
N ASN A 138 -4.14 -9.28 8.60
CA ASN A 138 -5.19 -10.29 8.71
C ASN A 138 -6.51 -9.66 8.26
N GLU A 139 -7.16 -10.23 7.26
CA GLU A 139 -8.48 -9.83 6.81
C GLU A 139 -9.53 -10.76 7.43
N SER A 140 -10.67 -10.22 7.86
CA SER A 140 -11.66 -10.92 8.68
C SER A 140 -12.29 -12.14 8.00
N ASN A 141 -12.34 -12.21 6.67
CA ASN A 141 -12.85 -13.35 5.91
C ASN A 141 -11.77 -14.40 5.57
N GLY A 142 -10.62 -14.35 6.26
CA GLY A 142 -9.63 -15.42 6.27
C GLY A 142 -8.40 -15.20 5.39
N PHE A 143 -8.26 -14.08 4.67
CA PHE A 143 -7.00 -13.76 4.01
C PHE A 143 -5.95 -13.32 5.03
N THR A 144 -4.79 -13.95 5.00
CA THR A 144 -3.66 -13.61 5.86
C THR A 144 -2.41 -13.36 5.03
N LEU A 145 -1.85 -12.18 5.12
CA LEU A 145 -0.50 -11.85 4.65
C LEU A 145 0.43 -11.86 5.87
N LYS A 146 1.25 -12.91 5.99
CA LYS A 146 2.22 -13.02 7.10
C LYS A 146 3.33 -11.99 7.00
N ASN A 147 3.83 -11.79 5.79
CA ASN A 147 4.86 -10.79 5.53
C ASN A 147 4.94 -10.44 4.04
N MET A 148 5.24 -9.17 3.75
CA MET A 148 5.65 -8.70 2.44
C MET A 148 6.82 -7.74 2.61
N THR A 149 7.83 -7.88 1.76
CA THR A 149 9.02 -7.01 1.74
C THR A 149 9.39 -6.66 0.30
N PHE A 150 10.01 -5.51 0.09
CA PHE A 150 10.70 -5.16 -1.13
C PHE A 150 11.57 -3.92 -0.96
N ASP A 151 12.54 -3.76 -1.86
CA ASP A 151 13.28 -2.53 -2.07
C ASP A 151 13.05 -2.10 -3.53
N LEU A 152 12.37 -0.96 -3.74
CA LEU A 152 12.01 -0.42 -5.06
C LEU A 152 12.80 0.85 -5.33
N ASN A 153 13.51 0.87 -6.45
CA ASN A 153 14.18 2.05 -7.00
C ASN A 153 13.63 2.30 -8.40
N VAL A 154 13.05 3.46 -8.62
CA VAL A 154 12.57 3.88 -9.94
C VAL A 154 13.23 5.21 -10.28
N GLY A 155 13.89 5.25 -11.42
CA GLY A 155 14.45 6.46 -12.02
C GLY A 155 13.78 6.78 -13.34
N LYS A 156 14.29 7.78 -14.03
CA LYS A 156 13.69 8.30 -15.26
C LYS A 156 13.54 7.23 -16.35
N ASN A 157 14.55 6.37 -16.54
CA ASN A 157 14.62 5.39 -17.62
C ASN A 157 14.86 3.96 -17.14
N SER A 158 14.84 3.73 -15.84
CA SER A 158 15.06 2.39 -15.29
C SER A 158 14.38 2.20 -13.96
N GLY A 159 14.10 0.95 -13.64
CA GLY A 159 13.57 0.54 -12.35
C GLY A 159 14.23 -0.75 -11.87
N GLU A 160 14.36 -0.85 -10.57
CA GLU A 160 14.84 -2.05 -9.89
C GLU A 160 13.91 -2.39 -8.75
N LEU A 161 13.42 -3.61 -8.74
CA LEU A 161 12.72 -4.21 -7.61
C LEU A 161 13.60 -5.31 -7.04
N ASN A 162 14.02 -5.15 -5.81
CA ASN A 162 14.89 -6.11 -5.12
C ASN A 162 14.21 -6.67 -3.88
N ASN A 163 14.56 -7.90 -3.49
CA ASN A 163 14.09 -8.56 -2.27
C ASN A 163 12.55 -8.59 -2.15
N PHE A 164 11.85 -8.71 -3.29
CA PHE A 164 10.39 -8.82 -3.25
C PHE A 164 10.01 -10.22 -2.76
N LYS A 165 9.41 -10.26 -1.58
CA LYS A 165 8.94 -11.48 -0.95
C LYS A 165 7.52 -11.34 -0.45
N ILE A 166 6.71 -12.35 -0.68
CA ILE A 166 5.38 -12.51 -0.09
C ILE A 166 5.37 -13.83 0.66
N LEU A 167 4.88 -13.80 1.89
CA LEU A 167 4.66 -14.98 2.71
C LEU A 167 3.20 -15.01 3.16
N LEU A 168 2.47 -16.02 2.73
CA LEU A 168 1.15 -16.40 3.20
C LEU A 168 1.24 -17.56 4.19
N PRO A 169 0.15 -18.09 4.76
CA PRO A 169 0.20 -19.19 5.71
C PRO A 169 0.93 -20.43 5.20
N ASN A 170 0.72 -20.82 3.94
CA ASN A 170 1.31 -22.02 3.34
C ASN A 170 1.91 -21.74 1.95
N SER A 171 2.03 -20.48 1.55
CA SER A 171 2.54 -20.08 0.24
C SER A 171 3.62 -19.04 0.36
N SER A 172 4.53 -19.03 -0.60
CA SER A 172 5.59 -18.03 -0.68
C SER A 172 5.87 -17.62 -2.13
N LEU A 173 6.23 -16.36 -2.30
CA LEU A 173 6.77 -15.83 -3.54
C LEU A 173 8.07 -15.11 -3.21
N ASP A 174 9.14 -15.45 -3.92
CA ASP A 174 10.46 -14.80 -3.81
C ASP A 174 10.91 -14.35 -5.21
N ILE A 175 11.12 -13.07 -5.35
CA ILE A 175 11.71 -12.45 -6.53
C ILE A 175 12.94 -11.67 -6.05
N PRO A 176 14.14 -12.27 -6.13
CA PRO A 176 15.37 -11.65 -5.66
C PRO A 176 15.64 -10.30 -6.30
N SER A 177 15.43 -10.20 -7.62
CA SER A 177 15.59 -8.96 -8.35
C SER A 177 14.81 -8.96 -9.66
N ILE A 178 14.27 -7.78 -10.00
CA ILE A 178 13.80 -7.45 -11.34
C ILE A 178 14.52 -6.15 -11.74
N HIS A 179 15.11 -6.16 -12.91
CA HIS A 179 15.67 -4.97 -13.53
C HIS A 179 14.84 -4.63 -14.76
N SER A 180 14.44 -3.40 -14.89
CA SER A 180 13.65 -2.90 -16.03
C SER A 180 14.28 -1.65 -16.60
N LYS A 181 14.23 -1.51 -17.91
CA LYS A 181 14.62 -0.31 -18.65
C LYS A 181 13.47 0.08 -19.56
N TRP A 182 13.28 1.37 -19.74
CA TRP A 182 12.28 1.91 -20.66
C TRP A 182 12.77 3.22 -21.25
N ASP A 183 12.36 3.49 -22.47
CA ASP A 183 12.48 4.82 -23.03
C ASP A 183 11.45 5.73 -22.38
N ASN A 184 11.81 7.00 -22.19
CA ASN A 184 11.00 7.98 -21.48
C ASN A 184 9.56 7.99 -22.01
N PRO A 185 8.54 7.53 -21.28
CA PRO A 185 7.19 7.50 -21.79
C PRO A 185 6.75 8.94 -22.08
N SER A 186 6.36 9.22 -23.32
CA SER A 186 5.67 10.46 -23.62
C SER A 186 4.45 10.57 -22.71
N SER A 187 4.16 11.76 -22.20
CA SER A 187 3.10 12.06 -21.21
C SER A 187 1.69 11.55 -21.55
N ASN A 188 1.49 10.95 -22.72
CA ASN A 188 0.25 10.38 -23.22
C ASN A 188 0.28 8.85 -23.42
N SER A 189 1.29 8.13 -22.95
CA SER A 189 1.36 6.70 -23.15
C SER A 189 0.43 5.94 -22.19
N ASN A 190 -0.45 5.15 -22.76
CA ASN A 190 -1.31 4.20 -22.03
C ASN A 190 -0.42 3.11 -21.39
N TRP A 191 -0.79 2.56 -20.22
CA TRP A 191 -0.07 1.48 -19.53
C TRP A 191 0.21 0.26 -20.43
N LYS A 192 -0.64 -0.02 -21.43
CA LYS A 192 -0.43 -1.08 -22.41
C LYS A 192 0.77 -0.81 -23.31
N THR A 193 0.92 0.43 -23.77
CA THR A 193 2.07 0.87 -24.56
C THR A 193 3.34 0.87 -23.75
N TRP A 194 3.24 1.21 -22.45
CA TRP A 194 4.37 1.15 -21.54
C TRP A 194 4.89 -0.30 -21.36
N ILE A 195 3.99 -1.29 -21.17
CA ILE A 195 4.39 -2.71 -21.04
C ILE A 195 5.08 -3.22 -22.32
N GLN A 196 4.70 -2.72 -23.48
CA GLN A 196 5.28 -3.14 -24.76
C GLN A 196 6.71 -2.62 -24.98
N ASN A 197 7.11 -1.54 -24.30
CA ASN A 197 8.40 -0.86 -24.47
C ASN A 197 9.29 -0.98 -23.22
N VAL A 198 9.12 -2.04 -22.45
CA VAL A 198 9.93 -2.27 -21.24
C VAL A 198 10.76 -3.53 -21.41
N ALA A 199 12.07 -3.36 -21.50
CA ALA A 199 12.99 -4.48 -21.34
C ALA A 199 13.08 -4.86 -19.87
N MET A 200 12.86 -6.14 -19.55
CA MET A 200 12.78 -6.63 -18.16
C MET A 200 13.48 -7.97 -18.03
N ASN A 201 14.24 -8.16 -16.97
CA ASN A 201 14.75 -9.47 -16.59
C ASN A 201 14.62 -9.72 -15.09
N GLY A 202 14.52 -10.98 -14.71
CA GLY A 202 14.40 -11.36 -13.30
C GLY A 202 14.31 -12.85 -13.09
N ASN A 203 14.41 -13.23 -11.82
CA ASN A 203 14.20 -14.60 -11.35
C ASN A 203 13.00 -14.62 -10.40
N MET A 204 12.22 -15.69 -10.45
CA MET A 204 11.07 -15.89 -9.57
C MET A 204 11.03 -17.32 -9.07
N GLN A 205 10.78 -17.47 -7.78
CA GLN A 205 10.46 -18.74 -7.12
C GLN A 205 9.13 -18.58 -6.41
N MET A 206 8.21 -19.50 -6.65
CA MET A 206 6.88 -19.49 -6.06
C MET A 206 6.52 -20.90 -5.58
N GLU A 207 6.01 -20.96 -4.37
CA GLU A 207 5.27 -22.10 -3.84
C GLU A 207 3.87 -21.58 -3.45
N LEU A 208 2.85 -22.06 -4.11
CA LEU A 208 1.47 -21.65 -3.91
C LEU A 208 0.61 -22.82 -3.48
N LEU A 209 0.02 -22.74 -2.30
CA LEU A 209 -1.09 -23.59 -1.89
C LEU A 209 -2.40 -22.86 -2.19
N PRO A 210 -3.26 -23.37 -3.08
CA PRO A 210 -4.48 -22.67 -3.53
C PRO A 210 -5.42 -22.24 -2.42
N SER A 211 -5.47 -22.99 -1.31
CA SER A 211 -6.30 -22.65 -0.14
C SER A 211 -5.95 -21.30 0.51
N ASP A 212 -4.71 -20.82 0.39
CA ASP A 212 -4.32 -19.51 0.90
C ASP A 212 -5.03 -18.34 0.17
N LEU A 213 -5.49 -18.57 -1.05
CA LEU A 213 -6.20 -17.58 -1.86
C LEU A 213 -7.71 -17.78 -1.88
N LYS A 214 -8.25 -18.76 -1.18
CA LYS A 214 -9.67 -19.15 -1.25
C LYS A 214 -10.62 -18.03 -0.83
N SER A 215 -10.22 -17.20 0.14
CA SER A 215 -11.01 -16.04 0.56
C SER A 215 -11.13 -14.95 -0.52
N ILE A 216 -10.15 -14.89 -1.44
CA ILE A 216 -10.13 -13.92 -2.56
C ILE A 216 -10.77 -14.53 -3.81
N TYR A 217 -10.43 -15.79 -4.11
CA TYR A 217 -10.88 -16.54 -5.30
C TYR A 217 -11.56 -17.85 -4.90
N PRO A 218 -12.82 -17.83 -4.45
CA PRO A 218 -13.52 -19.01 -3.94
C PRO A 218 -13.72 -20.10 -5.01
N ASN A 219 -13.78 -19.70 -6.28
CA ASN A 219 -13.95 -20.60 -7.43
C ASN A 219 -12.63 -21.17 -7.98
N PHE A 220 -11.55 -21.01 -7.25
CA PHE A 220 -10.25 -21.56 -7.66
C PHE A 220 -10.29 -23.09 -7.50
N ARG A 221 -10.80 -23.77 -8.54
CA ARG A 221 -11.04 -25.24 -8.58
C ARG A 221 -9.78 -26.05 -8.89
N ILE A 222 -8.62 -25.59 -8.50
CA ILE A 222 -7.40 -26.40 -8.58
C ILE A 222 -7.36 -27.30 -7.34
N ALA A 223 -6.90 -28.55 -7.53
CA ALA A 223 -6.67 -29.43 -6.41
C ALA A 223 -5.79 -28.72 -5.37
N ASP A 224 -6.14 -28.84 -4.09
CA ASP A 224 -5.38 -28.20 -2.98
C ASP A 224 -4.03 -28.91 -2.78
N ARG A 225 -3.18 -28.75 -3.79
CA ARG A 225 -1.80 -29.28 -3.83
C ARG A 225 -0.86 -28.11 -4.10
N PRO A 226 0.32 -28.10 -3.50
CA PRO A 226 1.32 -27.07 -3.75
C PRO A 226 1.67 -26.99 -5.24
N ILE A 227 1.65 -25.77 -5.75
CA ILE A 227 2.13 -25.44 -7.11
C ILE A 227 3.50 -24.81 -6.93
N MET A 228 4.53 -25.44 -7.48
CA MET A 228 5.89 -24.91 -7.44
C MET A 228 6.26 -24.36 -8.81
N LEU A 229 6.79 -23.16 -8.84
CA LEU A 229 7.29 -22.51 -10.06
C LEU A 229 8.65 -21.89 -9.76
N THR A 230 9.63 -22.26 -10.58
CA THR A 230 10.92 -21.57 -10.62
C THR A 230 11.15 -21.14 -12.06
N THR A 231 11.35 -19.85 -12.29
CA THR A 231 11.54 -19.33 -13.64
C THR A 231 12.54 -18.19 -13.66
N HIS A 232 13.25 -18.13 -14.78
CA HIS A 232 13.96 -16.93 -15.22
C HIS A 232 13.18 -16.34 -16.38
N PHE A 233 12.90 -15.06 -16.34
CA PHE A 233 12.20 -14.36 -17.40
C PHE A 233 13.04 -13.23 -17.95
N MET A 234 12.96 -13.04 -19.27
CA MET A 234 13.59 -11.94 -19.97
C MET A 234 12.61 -11.44 -21.02
N VAL A 235 12.27 -10.17 -20.94
CA VAL A 235 11.53 -9.45 -21.97
C VAL A 235 12.53 -8.52 -22.65
N ILE A 236 12.69 -8.67 -23.94
CA ILE A 236 13.61 -7.88 -24.78
C ILE A 236 12.73 -6.99 -25.65
N ASP A 237 13.09 -5.73 -25.72
CA ASP A 237 12.46 -4.74 -26.60
C ASP A 237 12.82 -5.02 -28.06
#